data_28bb20c9db825a63fdb6a4341f1ea390
#
_entry.id   28bb20c9db825a63fdb6a4341f1ea390
#
_cell.length_a   1.000
_cell.length_b   1.000
_cell.length_c   1.000
_cell.angle_alpha   90.00
_cell.angle_beta   90.00
_cell.angle_gamma   90.00
#
_symmetry.space_group_name_H-M   'P 1'
#
loop_
_entity.id
_entity.type
_entity.pdbx_description
1 polymer ?
#
loop_
_entity_poly.entity_id
_entity_poly.type
_entity_poly.pdbx_seq_one_letter_code
_entity_poly.pdbx_strand_id
1 'polypeptide(L)'
;MKRARRFVLLPVLFLGMTVASNTDVTELVTFHHLANPLAWTLGDKPSYLVVTEKNWPSYYSSQPKGADFAANIYIIVSLGLKPNPGYTVSILQLQQKGEVINVKLELGEPDPNKFYIQVMVKPIAVAEVPKANLKLMKQLSFVFVDQKGKELATVNTEIP
;
A
#
# COMPACT_ATOMS: atom_id res chain seq x y z
N MET A 1 56.50 20.70 55.66
CA MET A 1 55.30 19.89 55.62
C MET A 1 54.43 20.33 54.47
N LYS A 2 54.46 19.62 53.32
CA LYS A 2 53.63 19.95 52.12
C LYS A 2 52.46 18.99 52.07
N ARG A 3 51.21 19.51 52.19
CA ARG A 3 49.96 18.73 52.04
C ARG A 3 49.61 18.60 50.58
N ALA A 4 49.65 17.40 50.05
CA ALA A 4 49.14 17.08 48.72
C ALA A 4 47.62 17.03 48.73
N ARG A 5 46.95 17.88 47.91
CA ARG A 5 45.52 17.81 47.65
C ARG A 5 45.28 16.74 46.56
N ARG A 6 44.57 15.69 46.92
CA ARG A 6 44.06 14.70 45.98
C ARG A 6 42.84 15.27 45.27
N PHE A 7 42.93 15.46 43.98
CA PHE A 7 41.78 15.70 43.12
C PHE A 7 41.07 14.35 42.86
N VAL A 8 39.81 14.24 43.27
CA VAL A 8 38.94 13.14 42.92
C VAL A 8 38.19 13.55 41.66
N LEU A 9 38.54 12.90 40.54
CA LEU A 9 37.75 13.00 39.29
C LEU A 9 36.52 12.13 39.46
N LEU A 10 35.33 12.76 39.48
CA LEU A 10 34.05 12.04 39.29
C LEU A 10 33.86 11.74 37.81
N PRO A 11 33.52 10.50 37.42
CA PRO A 11 33.11 10.22 36.06
C PRO A 11 31.73 10.81 35.79
N VAL A 12 31.62 11.67 34.79
CA VAL A 12 30.33 12.15 34.24
C VAL A 12 29.74 11.00 33.47
N LEU A 13 28.66 10.43 34.04
CA LEU A 13 27.85 9.42 33.37
C LEU A 13 27.03 10.10 32.28
N PHE A 14 27.44 9.96 31.02
CA PHE A 14 26.62 10.34 29.88
C PHE A 14 25.44 9.35 29.78
N LEU A 15 24.28 9.76 30.28
CA LEU A 15 23.03 9.06 30.01
C LEU A 15 22.68 9.31 28.55
N GLY A 16 23.01 8.36 27.68
CA GLY A 16 22.56 8.34 26.30
C GLY A 16 21.03 8.23 26.27
N MET A 17 20.35 9.33 26.03
CA MET A 17 18.95 9.30 25.64
C MET A 17 18.86 8.62 24.27
N THR A 18 18.51 7.34 24.24
CA THR A 18 17.99 6.69 23.05
C THR A 18 16.63 7.32 22.76
N VAL A 19 16.58 8.18 21.75
CA VAL A 19 15.32 8.64 21.17
C VAL A 19 14.71 7.40 20.51
N ALA A 20 13.76 6.76 21.18
CA ALA A 20 12.92 5.75 20.58
C ALA A 20 12.20 6.44 19.44
N SER A 21 12.52 6.08 18.20
CA SER A 21 11.78 6.49 17.02
C SER A 21 10.36 5.97 17.19
N ASN A 22 9.43 6.89 17.32
CA ASN A 22 8.01 6.61 17.53
C ASN A 22 7.42 6.04 16.24
N THR A 23 7.56 4.72 16.02
CA THR A 23 7.08 3.99 14.84
C THR A 23 5.57 3.74 14.89
N ASP A 24 4.88 4.29 15.90
CA ASP A 24 3.48 3.96 16.19
C ASP A 24 2.46 4.96 15.57
N VAL A 25 2.94 5.97 14.86
CA VAL A 25 2.06 6.95 14.19
C VAL A 25 1.52 6.35 12.91
N THR A 26 0.19 6.24 12.83
CA THR A 26 -0.51 5.87 11.59
C THR A 26 -0.72 7.13 10.76
N GLU A 27 -0.25 7.14 9.53
CA GLU A 27 -0.37 8.28 8.62
C GLU A 27 -1.24 7.92 7.42
N LEU A 28 -2.07 8.88 6.99
CA LEU A 28 -2.84 8.77 5.77
C LEU A 28 -1.92 8.99 4.57
N VAL A 29 -2.00 8.09 3.60
CA VAL A 29 -1.27 8.18 2.34
C VAL A 29 -2.23 8.66 1.26
N THR A 30 -1.93 9.79 0.64
CA THR A 30 -2.70 10.31 -0.49
C THR A 30 -2.35 9.57 -1.78
N PHE A 31 -3.35 9.32 -2.60
CA PHE A 31 -3.25 8.61 -3.86
C PHE A 31 -4.27 9.14 -4.87
N HIS A 32 -4.12 8.78 -6.14
CA HIS A 32 -5.04 9.12 -7.21
C HIS A 32 -5.70 7.86 -7.77
N HIS A 33 -7.02 7.91 -7.95
CA HIS A 33 -7.74 6.85 -8.68
C HIS A 33 -7.50 7.02 -10.17
N LEU A 34 -7.18 5.93 -10.87
CA LEU A 34 -7.08 5.96 -12.33
C LEU A 34 -8.46 5.81 -12.97
N ALA A 35 -8.82 6.76 -13.83
CA ALA A 35 -10.13 6.81 -14.47
C ALA A 35 -10.37 5.67 -15.47
N ASN A 36 -9.32 5.07 -16.04
CA ASN A 36 -9.41 3.94 -16.95
C ASN A 36 -8.54 2.77 -16.49
N PRO A 37 -9.05 1.91 -15.60
CA PRO A 37 -8.28 0.80 -15.06
C PRO A 37 -8.09 -0.36 -16.06
N LEU A 38 -8.73 -0.36 -17.24
CA LEU A 38 -8.67 -1.49 -18.19
C LEU A 38 -7.25 -1.78 -18.69
N ALA A 39 -6.40 -0.76 -18.82
CA ALA A 39 -5.00 -0.94 -19.19
C ALA A 39 -4.19 -1.75 -18.15
N TRP A 40 -4.73 -1.89 -16.95
CA TRP A 40 -4.13 -2.60 -15.82
C TRP A 40 -4.73 -3.98 -15.60
N THR A 41 -5.53 -4.46 -16.56
CA THR A 41 -6.20 -5.75 -16.46
C THR A 41 -5.17 -6.88 -16.45
N LEU A 42 -5.25 -7.70 -15.43
CA LEU A 42 -4.56 -8.98 -15.30
C LEU A 42 -5.57 -10.10 -15.52
N GLY A 43 -5.18 -11.34 -15.51
CA GLY A 43 -6.02 -12.52 -15.76
C GLY A 43 -7.47 -12.48 -15.24
N ASP A 44 -8.15 -13.61 -15.25
CA ASP A 44 -9.58 -13.72 -14.92
C ASP A 44 -9.83 -14.07 -13.44
N LYS A 45 -8.76 -14.28 -12.70
CA LYS A 45 -8.82 -14.57 -11.26
C LYS A 45 -8.71 -13.29 -10.42
N PRO A 46 -9.28 -13.28 -9.20
CA PRO A 46 -9.03 -12.19 -8.26
C PRO A 46 -7.53 -11.99 -8.02
N SER A 47 -7.10 -10.74 -7.98
CA SER A 47 -5.69 -10.39 -7.77
C SER A 47 -5.55 -9.08 -7.00
N TYR A 48 -4.53 -9.07 -6.15
CA TYR A 48 -4.12 -7.94 -5.32
C TYR A 48 -2.64 -7.71 -5.58
N LEU A 49 -2.29 -6.59 -6.19
CA LEU A 49 -0.93 -6.33 -6.63
C LEU A 49 -0.44 -4.96 -6.22
N VAL A 50 0.85 -4.89 -6.00
CA VAL A 50 1.61 -3.65 -5.89
C VAL A 50 2.66 -3.66 -7.00
N VAL A 51 2.47 -2.79 -7.99
CA VAL A 51 3.34 -2.71 -9.16
C VAL A 51 4.30 -1.54 -9.01
N THR A 52 5.58 -1.84 -9.13
CA THR A 52 6.69 -0.91 -8.99
C THR A 52 7.55 -0.93 -10.25
N GLU A 53 8.52 -0.01 -10.33
CA GLU A 53 9.52 0.01 -11.41
C GLU A 53 10.23 -1.34 -11.58
N LYS A 54 10.51 -2.03 -10.46
CA LYS A 54 11.23 -3.30 -10.45
C LYS A 54 10.42 -4.47 -10.98
N ASN A 55 9.11 -4.51 -10.71
CA ASN A 55 8.30 -5.72 -10.95
C ASN A 55 7.26 -5.60 -12.07
N TRP A 56 7.01 -4.40 -12.63
CA TRP A 56 6.00 -4.24 -13.68
C TRP A 56 6.25 -5.15 -14.90
N PRO A 57 7.51 -5.45 -15.34
CA PRO A 57 7.72 -6.33 -16.50
C PRO A 57 7.28 -7.77 -16.26
N SER A 58 7.09 -8.18 -15.01
CA SER A 58 6.56 -9.51 -14.66
C SER A 58 5.06 -9.65 -14.89
N TYR A 59 4.35 -8.52 -14.98
CA TYR A 59 2.90 -8.47 -15.13
C TYR A 59 2.43 -8.01 -16.50
N TYR A 60 3.24 -7.21 -17.19
CA TYR A 60 2.87 -6.57 -18.44
C TYR A 60 3.96 -6.74 -19.48
N SER A 61 3.60 -7.07 -20.72
CA SER A 61 4.51 -7.16 -21.85
C SER A 61 5.03 -5.80 -22.33
N SER A 62 4.29 -4.73 -22.03
CA SER A 62 4.68 -3.34 -22.29
C SER A 62 4.17 -2.45 -21.16
N GLN A 63 4.86 -1.33 -20.92
CA GLN A 63 4.46 -0.39 -19.89
C GLN A 63 3.05 0.14 -20.17
N PRO A 64 2.12 0.09 -19.19
CA PRO A 64 0.79 0.65 -19.33
C PRO A 64 0.87 2.16 -19.67
N LYS A 65 0.03 2.58 -20.63
CA LYS A 65 0.02 3.97 -21.10
C LYS A 65 -0.29 4.93 -19.95
N GLY A 66 0.55 5.92 -19.76
CA GLY A 66 0.41 6.93 -18.71
C GLY A 66 1.00 6.52 -17.37
N ALA A 67 1.59 5.31 -17.24
CA ALA A 67 2.28 4.91 -16.02
C ALA A 67 3.66 5.58 -15.93
N ASP A 68 3.96 6.14 -14.76
CA ASP A 68 5.28 6.64 -14.38
C ASP A 68 5.77 5.88 -13.14
N PHE A 69 6.47 4.78 -13.37
CA PHE A 69 7.01 3.94 -12.31
C PHE A 69 8.24 4.54 -11.60
N ALA A 70 8.87 5.55 -12.18
CA ALA A 70 9.96 6.26 -11.51
C ALA A 70 9.45 7.10 -10.34
N ALA A 71 8.32 7.78 -10.53
CA ALA A 71 7.71 8.64 -9.52
C ALA A 71 6.66 7.94 -8.64
N ASN A 72 5.98 6.90 -9.16
CA ASN A 72 4.81 6.31 -8.54
C ASN A 72 4.93 4.78 -8.38
N ILE A 73 4.16 4.25 -7.43
CA ILE A 73 3.77 2.85 -7.39
C ILE A 73 2.28 2.73 -7.69
N TYR A 74 1.84 1.57 -8.15
CA TYR A 74 0.45 1.33 -8.51
C TYR A 74 -0.10 0.15 -7.72
N ILE A 75 -1.21 0.39 -7.02
CA ILE A 75 -1.95 -0.65 -6.30
C ILE A 75 -3.11 -1.06 -7.17
N ILE A 76 -3.19 -2.35 -7.53
CA ILE A 76 -4.20 -2.89 -8.41
C ILE A 76 -5.00 -3.94 -7.65
N VAL A 77 -6.32 -3.79 -7.67
CA VAL A 77 -7.25 -4.78 -7.14
C VAL A 77 -8.20 -5.19 -8.23
N SER A 78 -8.23 -6.47 -8.53
CA SER A 78 -9.19 -7.07 -9.49
C SER A 78 -10.01 -8.14 -8.77
N LEU A 79 -11.33 -8.11 -8.94
CA LEU A 79 -12.22 -9.18 -8.46
C LEU A 79 -12.27 -10.39 -9.39
N GLY A 80 -11.50 -10.37 -10.49
CA GLY A 80 -11.61 -11.35 -11.55
C GLY A 80 -12.92 -11.24 -12.32
N LEU A 81 -13.27 -12.26 -13.10
CA LEU A 81 -14.54 -12.29 -13.84
C LEU A 81 -15.74 -12.43 -12.90
N LYS A 82 -16.74 -11.59 -13.13
CA LYS A 82 -18.01 -11.57 -12.42
C LYS A 82 -19.17 -11.63 -13.42
N PRO A 83 -20.31 -12.27 -13.05
CA PRO A 83 -21.40 -12.55 -13.99
C PRO A 83 -22.24 -11.33 -14.37
N ASN A 84 -22.13 -10.21 -13.65
CA ASN A 84 -22.89 -9.01 -13.90
C ASN A 84 -22.20 -7.76 -13.30
N PRO A 85 -22.61 -6.54 -13.71
CA PRO A 85 -21.98 -5.28 -13.28
C PRO A 85 -22.38 -4.82 -11.86
N GLY A 86 -23.17 -5.60 -11.12
CA GLY A 86 -23.47 -5.32 -9.71
C GLY A 86 -22.29 -5.55 -8.77
N TYR A 87 -21.26 -6.28 -9.22
CA TYR A 87 -20.03 -6.42 -8.48
C TYR A 87 -19.10 -5.23 -8.73
N THR A 88 -18.61 -4.62 -7.67
CA THR A 88 -17.73 -3.44 -7.74
C THR A 88 -16.57 -3.56 -6.77
N VAL A 89 -15.50 -2.81 -7.01
CA VAL A 89 -14.37 -2.66 -6.11
C VAL A 89 -13.89 -1.22 -6.14
N SER A 90 -13.56 -0.68 -4.97
CA SER A 90 -12.96 0.64 -4.81
C SER A 90 -11.87 0.60 -3.74
N ILE A 91 -10.81 1.36 -3.93
CA ILE A 91 -9.79 1.60 -2.91
C ILE A 91 -10.22 2.86 -2.16
N LEU A 92 -10.57 2.72 -0.87
CA LEU A 92 -11.10 3.84 -0.08
C LEU A 92 -10.00 4.65 0.58
N GLN A 93 -8.99 3.98 1.11
CA GLN A 93 -8.00 4.61 1.97
C GLN A 93 -6.71 3.79 2.00
N LEU A 94 -5.61 4.51 2.12
CA LEU A 94 -4.29 3.95 2.42
C LEU A 94 -3.80 4.55 3.75
N GLN A 95 -3.32 3.68 4.63
CA GLN A 95 -2.76 4.08 5.91
C GLN A 95 -1.42 3.41 6.12
N GLN A 96 -0.37 4.19 6.35
CA GLN A 96 0.96 3.67 6.65
C GLN A 96 1.24 3.72 8.15
N LYS A 97 1.66 2.59 8.71
CA LYS A 97 2.21 2.46 10.05
C LYS A 97 3.54 1.70 9.97
N GLY A 98 4.65 2.42 10.07
CA GLY A 98 5.97 1.81 9.85
C GLY A 98 6.10 1.20 8.47
N GLU A 99 6.44 -0.09 8.41
CA GLU A 99 6.59 -0.86 7.17
C GLU A 99 5.26 -1.40 6.61
N VAL A 100 4.16 -1.24 7.34
CA VAL A 100 2.85 -1.77 6.95
C VAL A 100 1.98 -0.66 6.36
N ILE A 101 1.41 -0.94 5.19
CA ILE A 101 0.42 -0.10 4.53
C ILE A 101 -0.90 -0.86 4.47
N ASN A 102 -1.89 -0.39 5.22
CA ASN A 102 -3.25 -0.91 5.15
C ASN A 102 -3.98 -0.29 3.96
N VAL A 103 -4.44 -1.15 3.05
CA VAL A 103 -5.23 -0.80 1.87
C VAL A 103 -6.69 -1.15 2.15
N LYS A 104 -7.49 -0.15 2.48
CA LYS A 104 -8.92 -0.35 2.75
C LYS A 104 -9.72 -0.36 1.47
N LEU A 105 -10.47 -1.43 1.25
CA LEU A 105 -11.30 -1.64 0.08
C LEU A 105 -12.79 -1.56 0.43
N GLU A 106 -13.59 -1.16 -0.55
CA GLU A 106 -15.02 -1.37 -0.59
C GLU A 106 -15.35 -2.35 -1.70
N LEU A 107 -15.98 -3.47 -1.32
CA LEU A 107 -16.42 -4.52 -2.22
C LEU A 107 -17.94 -4.45 -2.30
N GLY A 108 -18.46 -4.14 -3.50
CA GLY A 108 -19.90 -4.13 -3.77
C GLY A 108 -20.35 -5.47 -4.32
N GLU A 109 -21.52 -5.91 -3.87
CA GLU A 109 -22.25 -7.07 -4.37
C GLU A 109 -23.56 -6.62 -5.03
N PRO A 110 -24.12 -7.41 -5.98
CA PRO A 110 -25.40 -7.11 -6.58
C PRO A 110 -26.50 -6.98 -5.54
N ASP A 111 -27.28 -5.88 -5.62
CA ASP A 111 -28.48 -5.72 -4.81
C ASP A 111 -29.54 -6.74 -5.28
N PRO A 112 -30.02 -7.63 -4.40
CA PRO A 112 -31.00 -8.67 -4.77
C PRO A 112 -32.32 -8.11 -5.26
N ASN A 113 -32.63 -6.84 -5.01
CA ASN A 113 -33.84 -6.16 -5.42
C ASN A 113 -33.70 -5.42 -6.77
N LYS A 114 -32.54 -5.51 -7.43
CA LYS A 114 -32.26 -4.87 -8.71
C LYS A 114 -32.02 -5.90 -9.81
N PHE A 115 -32.44 -5.55 -11.02
CA PHE A 115 -32.08 -6.33 -12.19
C PHE A 115 -30.74 -5.86 -12.76
N TYR A 116 -29.88 -6.83 -13.08
CA TYR A 116 -28.62 -6.60 -13.74
C TYR A 116 -28.59 -7.33 -15.08
N ILE A 117 -28.00 -6.68 -16.08
CA ILE A 117 -27.73 -7.36 -17.35
C ILE A 117 -26.75 -8.50 -17.10
N GLN A 118 -26.97 -9.64 -17.72
CA GLN A 118 -26.10 -10.82 -17.61
C GLN A 118 -24.95 -10.68 -18.61
N VAL A 119 -23.93 -9.93 -18.20
CA VAL A 119 -22.71 -9.72 -18.97
C VAL A 119 -21.51 -9.90 -18.05
N MET A 120 -20.53 -10.66 -18.52
CA MET A 120 -19.29 -10.83 -17.76
C MET A 120 -18.54 -9.51 -17.67
N VAL A 121 -18.20 -9.12 -16.46
CA VAL A 121 -17.42 -7.91 -16.17
C VAL A 121 -16.19 -8.27 -15.36
N LYS A 122 -15.19 -7.41 -15.38
CA LYS A 122 -14.00 -7.53 -14.56
C LYS A 122 -13.85 -6.25 -13.73
N PRO A 123 -14.39 -6.20 -12.50
CA PRO A 123 -14.24 -5.04 -11.63
C PRO A 123 -12.76 -4.87 -11.24
N ILE A 124 -12.22 -3.69 -11.50
CA ILE A 124 -10.83 -3.33 -11.23
C ILE A 124 -10.79 -1.96 -10.60
N ALA A 125 -9.98 -1.81 -9.55
CA ALA A 125 -9.62 -0.52 -8.98
C ALA A 125 -8.10 -0.37 -9.02
N VAL A 126 -7.64 0.80 -9.43
CA VAL A 126 -6.21 1.13 -9.47
C VAL A 126 -5.98 2.45 -8.77
N ALA A 127 -5.04 2.44 -7.82
CA ALA A 127 -4.53 3.62 -7.16
C ALA A 127 -3.11 3.90 -7.62
N GLU A 128 -2.86 5.11 -8.10
CA GLU A 128 -1.54 5.66 -8.31
C GLU A 128 -1.08 6.33 -7.02
N VAL A 129 0.02 5.88 -6.45
CA VAL A 129 0.56 6.38 -5.19
C VAL A 129 1.93 6.99 -5.45
N PRO A 130 2.07 8.34 -5.34
CA PRO A 130 3.36 8.97 -5.43
C PRO A 130 4.31 8.43 -4.36
N LYS A 131 5.52 8.02 -4.75
CA LYS A 131 6.55 7.55 -3.80
C LYS A 131 6.85 8.61 -2.74
N ALA A 132 6.75 9.89 -3.09
CA ALA A 132 6.94 11.02 -2.17
C ALA A 132 5.92 11.06 -1.01
N ASN A 133 4.76 10.41 -1.16
CA ASN A 133 3.71 10.33 -0.13
C ASN A 133 3.91 9.15 0.82
N LEU A 134 4.91 8.30 0.57
CA LEU A 134 5.24 7.15 1.39
C LEU A 134 6.46 7.45 2.26
N LYS A 135 6.44 6.96 3.50
CA LYS A 135 7.69 6.77 4.24
C LYS A 135 8.40 5.57 3.62
N LEU A 136 9.39 5.86 2.78
CA LEU A 136 10.12 4.82 2.08
C LEU A 136 10.96 4.02 3.07
N MET A 137 10.73 2.73 3.07
CA MET A 137 11.48 1.71 3.77
C MET A 137 11.94 0.69 2.74
N LYS A 138 13.02 -0.02 3.05
CA LYS A 138 13.59 -1.02 2.13
C LYS A 138 12.56 -2.03 1.65
N GLN A 139 11.61 -2.37 2.52
CA GLN A 139 10.50 -3.28 2.23
C GLN A 139 9.23 -2.73 2.84
N LEU A 140 8.13 -2.78 2.09
CA LEU A 140 6.80 -2.43 2.55
C LEU A 140 5.86 -3.63 2.41
N SER A 141 4.98 -3.78 3.40
CA SER A 141 3.94 -4.80 3.45
C SER A 141 2.57 -4.17 3.25
N PHE A 142 1.91 -4.48 2.14
CA PHE A 142 0.59 -3.98 1.81
C PHE A 142 -0.46 -5.01 2.24
N VAL A 143 -1.29 -4.65 3.22
CA VAL A 143 -2.35 -5.48 3.76
C VAL A 143 -3.68 -4.99 3.22
N PHE A 144 -4.34 -5.78 2.39
CA PHE A 144 -5.63 -5.47 1.79
C PHE A 144 -6.74 -5.95 2.72
N VAL A 145 -7.61 -5.02 3.12
CA VAL A 145 -8.74 -5.30 4.02
C VAL A 145 -10.05 -4.82 3.40
N ASP A 146 -11.11 -5.56 3.62
CA ASP A 146 -12.45 -5.14 3.17
C ASP A 146 -13.04 -4.05 4.08
N GLN A 147 -14.25 -3.60 3.76
CA GLN A 147 -15.00 -2.59 4.53
C GLN A 147 -15.31 -3.04 5.97
N LYS A 148 -15.27 -4.35 6.25
CA LYS A 148 -15.50 -4.94 7.58
C LYS A 148 -14.21 -5.16 8.36
N GLY A 149 -13.05 -4.83 7.76
CA GLY A 149 -11.73 -5.03 8.35
C GLY A 149 -11.17 -6.45 8.21
N LYS A 150 -11.81 -7.30 7.38
CA LYS A 150 -11.30 -8.64 7.10
C LYS A 150 -10.11 -8.54 6.14
N GLU A 151 -9.00 -9.16 6.49
CA GLU A 151 -7.84 -9.29 5.60
C GLU A 151 -8.16 -10.19 4.41
N LEU A 152 -7.85 -9.71 3.23
CA LEU A 152 -8.08 -10.39 1.94
C LEU A 152 -6.77 -10.91 1.34
N ALA A 153 -5.70 -10.14 1.47
CA ALA A 153 -4.37 -10.48 0.97
C ALA A 153 -3.29 -9.64 1.64
N THR A 154 -2.07 -10.12 1.62
CA THR A 154 -0.87 -9.37 1.99
C THR A 154 0.17 -9.49 0.89
N VAL A 155 0.71 -8.35 0.44
CA VAL A 155 1.73 -8.27 -0.62
C VAL A 155 2.96 -7.55 -0.06
N ASN A 156 4.09 -8.24 -0.04
CA ASN A 156 5.37 -7.67 0.34
C ASN A 156 6.13 -7.23 -0.90
N THR A 157 6.64 -6.01 -0.91
CA THR A 157 7.40 -5.49 -2.04
C THR A 157 8.54 -4.59 -1.58
N GLU A 158 9.63 -4.61 -2.37
CA GLU A 158 10.69 -3.63 -2.23
C GLU A 158 10.31 -2.38 -3.03
N ILE A 159 10.51 -1.22 -2.42
CA ILE A 159 10.34 0.06 -3.09
C ILE A 159 11.75 0.59 -3.40
N PRO A 160 12.13 0.68 -4.68
CA PRO A 160 13.43 1.19 -5.08
C PRO A 160 13.57 2.70 -4.86
#